data_f96e95745676129bc8a1a665e4be1a43
#
_entry.id   f96e95745676129bc8a1a665e4be1a43
#
_cell.length_a   1.000
_cell.length_b   1.000
_cell.length_c   1.000
_cell.angle_alpha   90.00
_cell.angle_beta   90.00
_cell.angle_gamma   90.00
#
_symmetry.space_group_name_H-M   'P 1'
#
loop_
_entity.id
_entity.type
_entity.pdbx_description
1 polymer ?
#
loop_
_entity_poly.entity_id
_entity_poly.type
_entity_poly.pdbx_seq_one_letter_code
_entity_poly.pdbx_strand_id
1 'polypeptide(L)'
;MNISDEVLNDLRARLKATRFAPDLNNEDMSYGLSTTYMKELVDHWLNKFDWKKSEREINTFNQHRIEVEGTPVHFIYERGKGPNPTPI
;
A
#
# COMPACT_ATOMS: atom_id res chain seq x y z
N MET A 1 10.47 -3.46 -7.94
CA MET A 1 9.66 -4.20 -6.94
C MET A 1 8.92 -5.32 -7.67
N ASN A 2 8.80 -6.50 -7.07
CA ASN A 2 8.03 -7.61 -7.66
C ASN A 2 7.50 -8.50 -6.53
N ILE A 3 6.21 -8.38 -6.23
CA ILE A 3 5.53 -9.20 -5.24
C ILE A 3 4.97 -10.44 -5.91
N SER A 4 5.29 -11.62 -5.38
CA SER A 4 4.82 -12.88 -5.96
C SER A 4 3.31 -13.06 -5.84
N ASP A 5 2.73 -13.83 -6.74
CA ASP A 5 1.31 -14.16 -6.70
C ASP A 5 0.94 -14.98 -5.45
N GLU A 6 1.88 -15.77 -4.92
CA GLU A 6 1.72 -16.51 -3.67
C GLU A 6 1.45 -15.55 -2.50
N VAL A 7 2.26 -14.49 -2.35
CA VAL A 7 2.09 -13.47 -1.32
C VAL A 7 0.74 -12.74 -1.47
N LEU A 8 0.36 -12.41 -2.70
CA LEU A 8 -0.93 -11.76 -2.96
C LEU A 8 -2.13 -12.68 -2.68
N ASN A 9 -1.99 -13.97 -2.96
CA ASN A 9 -3.03 -14.95 -2.64
C ASN A 9 -3.16 -15.18 -1.14
N ASP A 10 -2.04 -15.23 -0.39
CA ASP A 10 -2.06 -15.27 1.08
C ASP A 10 -2.75 -14.02 1.65
N LEU A 11 -2.41 -12.82 1.16
CA LEU A 11 -3.09 -11.59 1.55
C LEU A 11 -4.61 -11.68 1.32
N ARG A 12 -5.05 -12.12 0.14
CA ARG A 12 -6.47 -12.27 -0.18
C ARG A 12 -7.17 -13.26 0.75
N ALA A 13 -6.51 -14.38 1.07
CA ALA A 13 -7.04 -15.37 2.00
C ALA A 13 -7.23 -14.77 3.41
N ARG A 14 -6.26 -14.01 3.90
CA ARG A 14 -6.33 -13.32 5.20
C ARG A 14 -7.43 -12.25 5.22
N LEU A 15 -7.54 -11.43 4.18
CA LEU A 15 -8.61 -10.44 4.07
C LEU A 15 -10.00 -11.09 4.10
N LYS A 16 -10.19 -12.22 3.38
CA LYS A 16 -11.45 -12.99 3.42
C LYS A 16 -11.76 -13.56 4.81
N ALA A 17 -10.73 -13.92 5.58
CA ALA A 17 -10.85 -14.46 6.92
C ALA A 17 -10.90 -13.37 8.01
N THR A 18 -10.96 -12.10 7.65
CA THR A 18 -10.97 -10.99 8.61
C THR A 18 -12.17 -11.08 9.54
N ARG A 19 -11.90 -11.06 10.85
CA ARG A 19 -12.90 -10.93 11.90
C ARG A 19 -12.91 -9.49 12.38
N PHE A 20 -14.01 -8.80 12.12
CA PHE A 20 -14.18 -7.42 12.55
C PHE A 20 -14.57 -7.34 14.03
N ALA A 21 -13.99 -6.39 14.75
CA ALA A 21 -14.43 -6.09 16.09
C ALA A 21 -15.88 -5.55 16.08
N PRO A 22 -16.68 -5.88 17.10
CA PRO A 22 -18.00 -5.27 17.23
C PRO A 22 -17.87 -3.75 17.42
N ASP A 23 -18.80 -3.01 16.83
CA ASP A 23 -18.86 -1.57 16.93
C ASP A 23 -19.90 -1.13 17.99
N LEU A 24 -19.56 -0.17 18.82
CA LEU A 24 -20.44 0.38 19.85
C LEU A 24 -21.12 1.66 19.30
N ASN A 25 -21.93 1.51 18.25
CA ASN A 25 -22.63 2.62 17.60
C ASN A 25 -21.70 3.75 17.16
N ASN A 26 -20.56 3.41 16.53
CA ASN A 26 -19.55 4.36 16.08
C ASN A 26 -19.74 4.74 14.59
N GLU A 27 -20.99 4.96 14.17
CA GLU A 27 -21.30 5.30 12.77
C GLU A 27 -20.72 6.66 12.35
N ASP A 28 -20.59 7.59 13.29
CA ASP A 28 -19.99 8.91 13.10
C ASP A 28 -18.47 8.94 13.24
N MET A 29 -17.85 7.77 13.47
CA MET A 29 -16.38 7.61 13.66
C MET A 29 -15.80 8.40 14.84
N SER A 30 -16.60 8.78 15.84
CA SER A 30 -16.12 9.52 17.01
C SER A 30 -15.09 8.77 17.85
N TYR A 31 -15.09 7.43 17.79
CA TYR A 31 -14.15 6.54 18.50
C TYR A 31 -13.12 5.89 17.58
N GLY A 32 -12.88 6.43 16.40
CA GLY A 32 -12.00 5.88 15.38
C GLY A 32 -12.77 5.29 14.19
N LEU A 33 -12.13 4.43 13.41
CA LEU A 33 -12.76 3.86 12.21
C LEU A 33 -13.95 2.96 12.57
N SER A 34 -15.11 3.23 11.97
CA SER A 34 -16.29 2.39 12.16
C SER A 34 -16.12 1.01 11.54
N THR A 35 -16.75 -0.01 12.12
CA THR A 35 -16.73 -1.38 11.56
C THR A 35 -17.39 -1.44 10.19
N THR A 36 -18.40 -0.63 9.93
CA THR A 36 -19.04 -0.51 8.61
C THR A 36 -18.04 -0.05 7.56
N TYR A 37 -17.32 1.05 7.82
CA TYR A 37 -16.27 1.54 6.93
C TYR A 37 -15.16 0.50 6.70
N MET A 38 -14.71 -0.19 7.76
CA MET A 38 -13.69 -1.22 7.64
C MET A 38 -14.13 -2.40 6.77
N LYS A 39 -15.39 -2.80 6.82
CA LYS A 39 -15.94 -3.83 5.93
C LYS A 39 -15.93 -3.38 4.47
N GLU A 40 -16.34 -2.15 4.19
CA GLU A 40 -16.30 -1.57 2.86
C GLU A 40 -14.87 -1.47 2.31
N LEU A 41 -13.92 -1.07 3.16
CA LEU A 41 -12.50 -0.99 2.79
C LEU A 41 -11.92 -2.36 2.44
N VAL A 42 -12.22 -3.38 3.25
CA VAL A 42 -11.76 -4.76 2.99
C VAL A 42 -12.39 -5.32 1.72
N ASP A 43 -13.69 -5.06 1.50
CA ASP A 43 -14.36 -5.44 0.25
C ASP A 43 -13.72 -4.77 -0.99
N HIS A 44 -13.46 -3.48 -0.90
CA HIS A 44 -12.75 -2.76 -1.96
C HIS A 44 -11.37 -3.36 -2.23
N TRP A 45 -10.60 -3.64 -1.19
CA TRP A 45 -9.28 -4.23 -1.31
C TRP A 45 -9.30 -5.62 -1.94
N LEU A 46 -10.29 -6.44 -1.58
CA LEU A 46 -10.46 -7.78 -2.13
C LEU A 46 -10.88 -7.79 -3.60
N ASN A 47 -11.82 -6.91 -3.98
CA ASN A 47 -12.59 -7.07 -5.20
C ASN A 47 -12.31 -5.99 -6.26
N LYS A 48 -11.73 -4.85 -5.86
CA LYS A 48 -11.53 -3.70 -6.76
C LYS A 48 -10.07 -3.24 -6.87
N PHE A 49 -9.27 -3.41 -5.81
CA PHE A 49 -7.89 -2.95 -5.81
C PHE A 49 -6.98 -3.92 -6.58
N ASP A 50 -6.29 -3.41 -7.60
CA ASP A 50 -5.31 -4.17 -8.38
C ASP A 50 -3.88 -3.78 -7.98
N TRP A 51 -3.28 -4.58 -7.08
CA TRP A 51 -1.89 -4.40 -6.68
C TRP A 51 -0.93 -4.43 -7.87
N LYS A 52 -1.14 -5.34 -8.83
CA LYS A 52 -0.23 -5.47 -9.97
C LYS A 52 -0.24 -4.24 -10.87
N LYS A 53 -1.36 -3.52 -10.95
CA LYS A 53 -1.42 -2.22 -11.63
C LYS A 53 -0.56 -1.20 -10.88
N SER A 54 -0.75 -1.05 -9.57
CA SER A 54 0.04 -0.14 -8.74
C SER A 54 1.53 -0.49 -8.75
N GLU A 55 1.87 -1.78 -8.70
CA GLU A 55 3.26 -2.26 -8.81
C GLU A 55 3.91 -1.85 -10.13
N ARG A 56 3.19 -1.95 -11.26
CA ARG A 56 3.68 -1.46 -12.56
C ARG A 56 3.91 0.05 -12.55
N GLU A 57 2.98 0.82 -11.99
CA GLU A 57 3.11 2.28 -11.87
C GLU A 57 4.31 2.66 -11.00
N ILE A 58 4.49 2.03 -9.84
CA ILE A 58 5.64 2.23 -8.96
C ILE A 58 6.96 1.89 -9.68
N ASN A 59 6.97 0.83 -10.49
CA ASN A 59 8.15 0.39 -11.22
C ASN A 59 8.51 1.26 -12.43
N THR A 60 7.71 2.27 -12.77
CA THR A 60 8.11 3.28 -13.76
C THR A 60 9.16 4.25 -13.24
N PHE A 61 9.30 4.37 -11.92
CA PHE A 61 10.30 5.23 -11.29
C PHE A 61 11.65 4.50 -11.12
N ASN A 62 12.75 5.28 -11.19
CA ASN A 62 14.09 4.76 -10.93
C ASN A 62 14.29 4.49 -9.44
N GLN A 63 14.25 3.22 -9.07
CA GLN A 63 14.31 2.77 -7.69
C GLN A 63 15.72 2.30 -7.34
N HIS A 64 16.19 2.70 -6.17
CA HIS A 64 17.51 2.39 -5.67
C HIS A 64 17.43 1.84 -4.25
N ARG A 65 18.47 1.10 -3.88
CA ARG A 65 18.67 0.62 -2.52
C ARG A 65 20.12 0.80 -2.13
N ILE A 66 20.36 1.43 -1.01
CA ILE A 66 21.69 1.59 -0.41
C ILE A 66 21.66 1.09 1.03
N GLU A 67 22.83 0.81 1.58
CA GLU A 67 23.00 0.51 2.99
C GLU A 67 23.53 1.76 3.70
N VAL A 68 22.85 2.18 4.75
CA VAL A 68 23.26 3.30 5.60
C VAL A 68 23.38 2.77 7.02
N GLU A 69 24.60 2.76 7.56
CA GLU A 69 24.91 2.27 8.91
C GLU A 69 24.31 0.87 9.18
N GLY A 70 24.47 -0.06 8.24
CA GLY A 70 23.95 -1.43 8.35
C GLY A 70 22.44 -1.60 8.11
N THR A 71 21.73 -0.50 7.79
CA THR A 71 20.29 -0.52 7.50
C THR A 71 20.04 -0.32 6.01
N PRO A 72 19.31 -1.24 5.35
CA PRO A 72 18.97 -1.06 3.94
C PRO A 72 17.89 0.02 3.78
N VAL A 73 18.21 1.07 3.02
CA VAL A 73 17.30 2.18 2.70
C VAL A 73 16.92 2.10 1.23
N HIS A 74 15.63 2.07 0.97
CA HIS A 74 15.07 2.16 -0.38
C HIS A 74 14.67 3.61 -0.67
N PHE A 75 14.97 4.09 -1.89
CA PHE A 75 14.60 5.43 -2.34
C PHE A 75 14.36 5.47 -3.84
N ILE A 76 13.66 6.50 -4.28
CA ILE A 76 13.45 6.84 -5.68
C ILE A 76 14.35 8.03 -6.01
N TYR A 77 15.08 7.93 -7.13
CA TYR A 77 15.87 9.04 -7.65
C TYR A 77 15.50 9.30 -9.11
N GLU A 78 14.98 10.50 -9.35
CA GLU A 78 14.66 10.97 -10.69
C GLU A 78 15.40 12.28 -10.98
N ARG A 79 16.03 12.35 -12.15
CA ARG A 79 16.65 13.60 -12.58
C ARG A 79 15.59 14.61 -13.04
N GLY A 80 15.70 15.84 -12.58
CA GLY A 80 14.87 16.94 -13.08
C GLY A 80 15.07 17.18 -14.58
N LYS A 81 13.99 17.54 -15.25
CA LYS A 81 13.91 17.77 -16.71
C LYS A 81 14.16 19.23 -17.06
N GLY A 82 15.23 19.82 -16.70
CA GLY A 82 15.51 21.21 -17.02
C GLY A 82 17.00 21.47 -17.16
N PRO A 83 17.41 22.64 -17.68
CA PRO A 83 18.82 22.97 -17.81
C PRO A 83 19.53 23.11 -16.45
N ASN A 84 18.81 23.48 -15.39
CA ASN A 84 19.33 23.61 -14.02
C ASN A 84 18.28 23.06 -13.01
N PRO A 85 18.08 21.73 -12.92
CA PRO A 85 17.12 21.16 -12.00
C PRO A 85 17.55 21.36 -10.55
N THR A 86 16.64 21.88 -9.73
CA THR A 86 16.86 22.01 -8.28
C THR A 86 16.48 20.70 -7.60
N PRO A 87 17.33 20.14 -6.72
CA PRO A 87 16.95 19.00 -5.87
C PRO A 87 15.81 19.39 -4.92
N ILE A 88 14.86 18.49 -4.74
CA ILE A 88 13.74 18.60 -3.79
C ILE A 88 13.73 17.41 -2.86
#